data_6f8d4875b338202dc6c7ef9d9d208ac0
#
_entry.id   6f8d4875b338202dc6c7ef9d9d208ac0
#
_cell.length_a   1.000
_cell.length_b   1.000
_cell.length_c   1.000
_cell.angle_alpha   90.00
_cell.angle_beta   90.00
_cell.angle_gamma   90.00
#
_symmetry.space_group_name_H-M   'P 1'
#
loop_
_entity.id
_entity.type
_entity.pdbx_description
1 polymer ?
#
loop_
_entity_poly.entity_id
_entity_poly.type
_entity_poly.pdbx_seq_one_letter_code
_entity_poly.pdbx_strand_id
1 'polypeptide(L)'
;MKKKTPQQYDAMVQKASPHSPVLKNCLFAFLSGGAICTLGQALANTFMLLGLDLKDARTCVSISLIFISAALTACGVYDNMAKYAGAGTLVPITGFANSMVSPALEFKSEGFVTGLGAKLFTVAGPVLVFGISASVLYGIVLYIICLLYTSPSPRDGAT
;
A
#
# COMPACT_ATOMS: atom_id res chain seq x y z
N MET A 1 -39.91 -3.27 16.86
CA MET A 1 -39.04 -3.91 15.84
C MET A 1 -39.05 -5.41 16.07
N LYS A 2 -39.52 -6.23 15.09
CA LYS A 2 -39.47 -7.70 15.21
C LYS A 2 -38.02 -8.17 15.15
N LYS A 3 -37.53 -8.84 16.19
CA LYS A 3 -36.21 -9.49 16.19
C LYS A 3 -36.20 -10.57 15.10
N LYS A 4 -35.32 -10.41 14.12
CA LYS A 4 -35.11 -11.39 13.04
C LYS A 4 -34.32 -12.57 13.59
N THR A 5 -34.65 -13.78 13.16
CA THR A 5 -33.88 -14.96 13.53
C THR A 5 -32.54 -14.97 12.78
N PRO A 6 -31.47 -15.62 13.31
CA PRO A 6 -30.18 -15.72 12.65
C PRO A 6 -30.27 -16.23 11.20
N GLN A 7 -31.14 -17.21 10.95
CA GLN A 7 -31.37 -17.76 9.60
C GLN A 7 -32.02 -16.76 8.64
N GLN A 8 -32.92 -15.89 9.11
CA GLN A 8 -33.47 -14.82 8.28
C GLN A 8 -32.46 -13.73 7.99
N TYR A 9 -31.54 -13.48 8.93
CA TYR A 9 -30.43 -12.55 8.73
C TYR A 9 -29.45 -13.08 7.67
N ASP A 10 -29.05 -14.35 7.77
CA ASP A 10 -28.16 -14.99 6.78
C ASP A 10 -28.76 -14.99 5.37
N ALA A 11 -30.06 -15.29 5.24
CA ALA A 11 -30.72 -15.24 3.95
C ALA A 11 -30.76 -13.82 3.35
N MET A 12 -30.85 -12.79 4.21
CA MET A 12 -30.78 -11.39 3.77
C MET A 12 -29.37 -10.99 3.37
N VAL A 13 -28.35 -11.42 4.11
CA VAL A 13 -26.94 -11.18 3.79
C VAL A 13 -26.58 -11.82 2.45
N GLN A 14 -26.96 -13.07 2.23
CA GLN A 14 -26.71 -13.76 0.94
C GLN A 14 -27.38 -13.08 -0.24
N LYS A 15 -28.58 -12.52 -0.07
CA LYS A 15 -29.25 -11.73 -1.13
C LYS A 15 -28.58 -10.37 -1.36
N ALA A 16 -28.03 -9.76 -0.32
CA ALA A 16 -27.37 -8.45 -0.40
C ALA A 16 -25.91 -8.54 -0.87
N SER A 17 -25.29 -9.72 -0.75
CA SER A 17 -23.89 -9.98 -1.17
C SER A 17 -23.89 -10.87 -2.42
N PRO A 18 -23.96 -10.34 -3.64
CA PRO A 18 -23.86 -11.13 -4.85
C PRO A 18 -22.47 -11.77 -4.93
N HIS A 19 -22.40 -13.02 -5.42
CA HIS A 19 -21.14 -13.71 -5.64
C HIS A 19 -20.27 -12.92 -6.62
N SER A 20 -19.10 -12.50 -6.14
CA SER A 20 -18.12 -11.82 -6.99
C SER A 20 -17.52 -12.78 -8.01
N PRO A 21 -17.44 -12.42 -9.30
CA PRO A 21 -16.80 -13.24 -10.33
C PRO A 21 -15.26 -13.23 -10.12
N VAL A 22 -14.79 -14.13 -9.27
CA VAL A 22 -13.39 -14.18 -8.78
C VAL A 22 -12.40 -14.22 -9.94
N LEU A 23 -12.62 -15.07 -10.94
CA LEU A 23 -11.71 -15.24 -12.08
C LEU A 23 -11.58 -13.95 -12.89
N LYS A 24 -12.70 -13.28 -13.16
CA LYS A 24 -12.72 -11.99 -13.87
C LYS A 24 -11.99 -10.92 -13.07
N ASN A 25 -12.27 -10.83 -11.78
CA ASN A 25 -11.63 -9.84 -10.90
C ASN A 25 -10.12 -10.07 -10.75
N CYS A 26 -9.68 -11.33 -10.67
CA CYS A 26 -8.26 -11.70 -10.67
C CYS A 26 -7.57 -11.29 -11.97
N LEU A 27 -8.20 -11.52 -13.11
CA LEU A 27 -7.64 -11.14 -14.41
C LEU A 27 -7.47 -9.61 -14.52
N PHE A 28 -8.49 -8.84 -14.15
CA PHE A 28 -8.40 -7.38 -14.15
C PHE A 28 -7.37 -6.85 -13.16
N ALA A 29 -7.28 -7.45 -11.98
CA ALA A 29 -6.26 -7.09 -10.99
C ALA A 29 -4.84 -7.39 -11.49
N PHE A 30 -4.64 -8.53 -12.16
CA PHE A 30 -3.35 -8.89 -12.76
C PHE A 30 -2.94 -7.91 -13.87
N LEU A 31 -3.86 -7.60 -14.78
CA LEU A 31 -3.57 -6.68 -15.88
C LEU A 31 -3.29 -5.26 -15.39
N SER A 32 -4.09 -4.74 -14.47
CA SER A 32 -3.90 -3.38 -13.94
C SER A 32 -2.65 -3.26 -13.07
N GLY A 33 -2.40 -4.23 -12.17
CA GLY A 33 -1.19 -4.28 -11.37
C GLY A 33 0.06 -4.44 -12.25
N GLY A 34 0.00 -5.32 -13.25
CA GLY A 34 1.06 -5.50 -14.24
C GLY A 34 1.36 -4.21 -15.02
N ALA A 35 0.33 -3.48 -15.45
CA ALA A 35 0.50 -2.20 -16.13
C ALA A 35 1.21 -1.16 -15.25
N ILE A 36 0.83 -1.06 -13.97
CA ILE A 36 1.50 -0.16 -13.02
C ILE A 36 2.97 -0.55 -12.81
N CYS A 37 3.26 -1.84 -12.68
CA CYS A 37 4.63 -2.34 -12.55
C CYS A 37 5.46 -2.07 -13.81
N THR A 38 4.88 -2.25 -14.98
CA THR A 38 5.54 -1.96 -16.27
C THR A 38 5.85 -0.47 -16.40
N LEU A 39 4.91 0.40 -16.00
CA LEU A 39 5.14 1.85 -15.96
C LEU A 39 6.28 2.19 -15.00
N GLY A 40 6.29 1.61 -13.79
CA GLY A 40 7.36 1.78 -12.83
C GLY A 40 8.73 1.36 -13.36
N GLN A 41 8.79 0.23 -14.07
CA GLN A 41 10.04 -0.25 -14.68
C GLN A 41 10.49 0.66 -15.83
N ALA A 42 9.56 1.15 -16.66
CA ALA A 42 9.88 2.11 -17.73
C ALA A 42 10.47 3.40 -17.16
N LEU A 43 9.88 3.94 -16.09
CA LEU A 43 10.42 5.11 -15.39
C LEU A 43 11.80 4.83 -14.80
N ALA A 44 12.04 3.66 -14.19
CA ALA A 44 13.33 3.28 -13.65
C ALA A 44 14.41 3.26 -14.74
N ASN A 45 14.10 2.63 -15.86
CA ASN A 45 15.02 2.59 -17.01
C ASN A 45 15.32 4.00 -17.53
N THR A 46 14.32 4.88 -17.61
CA THR A 46 14.48 6.27 -18.04
C THR A 46 15.41 7.03 -17.09
N PHE A 47 15.23 6.91 -15.77
CA PHE A 47 16.09 7.56 -14.78
C PHE A 47 17.53 7.03 -14.82
N MET A 48 17.72 5.72 -15.03
CA MET A 48 19.05 5.15 -15.22
C MET A 48 19.74 5.65 -16.50
N LEU A 49 18.98 5.82 -17.59
CA LEU A 49 19.52 6.43 -18.83
C LEU A 49 19.92 7.89 -18.64
N LEU A 50 19.31 8.61 -17.71
CA LEU A 50 19.68 9.97 -17.31
C LEU A 50 20.92 10.01 -16.40
N GLY A 51 21.54 8.86 -16.10
CA GLY A 51 22.76 8.76 -15.32
C GLY A 51 22.58 8.58 -13.82
N LEU A 52 21.36 8.30 -13.34
CA LEU A 52 21.15 8.00 -11.93
C LEU A 52 21.57 6.55 -11.62
N ASP A 53 22.15 6.36 -10.43
CA ASP A 53 22.41 5.02 -9.91
C ASP A 53 21.09 4.29 -9.62
N LEU A 54 21.11 2.96 -9.62
CA LEU A 54 19.91 2.11 -9.42
C LEU A 54 19.12 2.46 -8.15
N LYS A 55 19.83 2.81 -7.07
CA LYS A 55 19.20 3.18 -5.79
C LYS A 55 18.42 4.49 -5.93
N ASP A 56 19.03 5.49 -6.52
CA ASP A 56 18.43 6.81 -6.69
C ASP A 56 17.31 6.78 -7.73
N ALA A 57 17.49 6.03 -8.83
CA ALA A 57 16.46 5.79 -9.83
C ALA A 57 15.19 5.19 -9.21
N ARG A 58 15.30 4.17 -8.34
CA ARG A 58 14.17 3.57 -7.63
C ARG A 58 13.47 4.56 -6.71
N THR A 59 14.21 5.42 -6.04
CA THR A 59 13.65 6.48 -5.20
C THR A 59 12.85 7.48 -6.04
N CYS A 60 13.40 7.93 -7.15
CA CYS A 60 12.73 8.82 -8.10
C CYS A 60 11.46 8.20 -8.69
N VAL A 61 11.48 6.90 -9.02
CA VAL A 61 10.28 6.16 -9.46
C VAL A 61 9.18 6.20 -8.40
N SER A 62 9.54 5.92 -7.15
CA SER A 62 8.57 5.92 -6.04
C SER A 62 7.92 7.30 -5.89
N ILE A 63 8.70 8.37 -5.90
CA ILE A 63 8.21 9.75 -5.82
C ILE A 63 7.30 10.07 -7.01
N SER A 64 7.70 9.70 -8.22
CA SER A 64 6.91 9.93 -9.43
C SER A 64 5.56 9.19 -9.39
N LEU A 65 5.55 7.93 -8.97
CA LEU A 65 4.31 7.14 -8.85
C LEU A 65 3.38 7.67 -7.77
N ILE A 66 3.92 8.14 -6.63
CA ILE A 66 3.13 8.80 -5.57
C ILE A 66 2.48 10.06 -6.12
N PHE A 67 3.24 10.89 -6.81
CA PHE A 67 2.74 12.12 -7.40
C PHE A 67 1.64 11.86 -8.43
N ILE A 68 1.85 10.92 -9.35
CA ILE A 68 0.86 10.54 -10.36
C ILE A 68 -0.42 10.02 -9.69
N SER A 69 -0.30 9.13 -8.70
CA SER A 69 -1.44 8.59 -7.97
C SER A 69 -2.21 9.68 -7.24
N ALA A 70 -1.52 10.58 -6.55
CA ALA A 70 -2.13 11.72 -5.85
C ALA A 70 -2.87 12.66 -6.82
N ALA A 71 -2.28 12.96 -7.97
CA ALA A 71 -2.90 13.78 -9.00
C ALA A 71 -4.16 13.11 -9.59
N LEU A 72 -4.10 11.82 -9.90
CA LEU A 72 -5.25 11.05 -10.39
C LEU A 72 -6.37 10.97 -9.35
N THR A 73 -6.02 10.85 -8.07
CA THR A 73 -6.99 10.87 -6.97
C THR A 73 -7.64 12.25 -6.85
N ALA A 74 -6.86 13.33 -6.93
CA ALA A 74 -7.37 14.69 -6.89
C ALA A 74 -8.32 15.01 -8.05
N CYS A 75 -8.09 14.41 -9.21
CA CYS A 75 -8.97 14.54 -10.38
C CYS A 75 -10.20 13.61 -10.33
N GLY A 76 -10.35 12.75 -9.31
CA GLY A 76 -11.44 11.77 -9.20
C GLY A 76 -11.38 10.62 -10.21
N VAL A 77 -10.24 10.48 -10.90
CA VAL A 77 -10.04 9.43 -11.93
C VAL A 77 -9.67 8.11 -11.28
N TYR A 78 -8.90 8.16 -10.21
CA TYR A 78 -8.38 6.94 -9.55
C TYR A 78 -9.49 6.03 -9.03
N ASP A 79 -10.55 6.57 -8.45
CA ASP A 79 -11.71 5.81 -7.94
C ASP A 79 -12.44 5.07 -9.06
N ASN A 80 -12.58 5.69 -10.22
CA ASN A 80 -13.19 5.07 -11.38
C ASN A 80 -12.32 3.92 -11.93
N MET A 81 -11.01 4.10 -11.93
CA MET A 81 -10.06 3.03 -12.29
C MET A 81 -10.13 1.87 -11.29
N ALA A 82 -10.17 2.17 -9.99
CA ALA A 82 -10.20 1.17 -8.92
C ALA A 82 -11.45 0.27 -8.97
N LYS A 83 -12.60 0.79 -9.38
CA LYS A 83 -13.84 0.02 -9.55
C LYS A 83 -13.70 -1.15 -10.54
N TYR A 84 -12.91 -0.97 -11.60
CA TYR A 84 -12.68 -1.99 -12.63
C TYR A 84 -11.41 -2.80 -12.37
N ALA A 85 -10.37 -2.15 -11.91
CA ALA A 85 -9.06 -2.75 -11.67
C ALA A 85 -8.99 -3.56 -10.36
N GLY A 86 -9.89 -3.29 -9.40
CA GLY A 86 -9.97 -4.00 -8.14
C GLY A 86 -8.64 -3.99 -7.37
N ALA A 87 -8.20 -5.18 -6.92
CA ALA A 87 -6.97 -5.33 -6.13
C ALA A 87 -5.68 -4.93 -6.89
N GLY A 88 -5.72 -4.80 -8.22
CA GLY A 88 -4.54 -4.38 -8.99
C GLY A 88 -4.10 -2.94 -8.70
N THR A 89 -5.03 -2.06 -8.29
CA THR A 89 -4.71 -0.69 -7.88
C THR A 89 -4.14 -0.59 -6.46
N LEU A 90 -4.16 -1.69 -5.68
CA LEU A 90 -3.56 -1.77 -4.36
C LEU A 90 -2.04 -2.00 -4.41
N VAL A 91 -1.40 -1.83 -5.57
CA VAL A 91 0.08 -1.83 -5.66
C VAL A 91 0.62 -0.86 -4.60
N PRO A 92 1.57 -1.29 -3.74
CA PRO A 92 1.85 -0.64 -2.44
C PRO A 92 2.06 0.87 -2.51
N ILE A 93 2.73 1.36 -3.54
CA ILE A 93 3.08 2.79 -3.66
C ILE A 93 1.86 3.62 -4.09
N THR A 94 1.19 3.24 -5.17
CA THR A 94 0.08 4.02 -5.73
C THR A 94 -1.20 3.90 -4.90
N GLY A 95 -1.51 2.70 -4.41
CA GLY A 95 -2.66 2.46 -3.54
C GLY A 95 -2.53 3.17 -2.19
N PHE A 96 -1.34 3.16 -1.60
CA PHE A 96 -1.08 3.87 -0.35
C PHE A 96 -1.20 5.39 -0.53
N ALA A 97 -0.67 5.95 -1.61
CA ALA A 97 -0.83 7.38 -1.91
C ALA A 97 -2.31 7.76 -2.06
N ASN A 98 -3.12 6.96 -2.78
CA ASN A 98 -4.56 7.17 -2.89
C ASN A 98 -5.26 7.13 -1.52
N SER A 99 -4.93 6.16 -0.68
CA SER A 99 -5.53 6.00 0.65
C SER A 99 -5.25 7.16 1.60
N MET A 100 -4.17 7.91 1.38
CA MET A 100 -3.84 9.13 2.12
C MET A 100 -4.55 10.36 1.55
N VAL A 101 -4.51 10.51 0.23
CA VAL A 101 -5.00 11.73 -0.45
C VAL A 101 -6.54 11.78 -0.46
N SER A 102 -7.22 10.64 -0.63
CA SER A 102 -8.69 10.61 -0.72
C SER A 102 -9.37 11.17 0.55
N PRO A 103 -9.07 10.72 1.78
CA PRO A 103 -9.65 11.31 2.99
C PRO A 103 -9.25 12.78 3.18
N ALA A 104 -8.02 13.14 2.82
CA ALA A 104 -7.56 14.52 2.93
C ALA A 104 -8.37 15.47 2.06
N LEU A 105 -8.72 15.06 0.85
CA LEU A 105 -9.55 15.86 -0.08
C LEU A 105 -11.01 15.92 0.37
N GLU A 106 -11.56 14.83 0.90
CA GLU A 106 -12.93 14.78 1.40
C GLU A 106 -13.14 15.75 2.56
N PHE A 107 -12.19 15.80 3.50
CA PHE A 107 -12.28 16.62 4.71
C PHE A 107 -11.57 17.99 4.60
N LYS A 108 -11.14 18.41 3.42
CA LYS A 108 -10.45 19.72 3.25
C LYS A 108 -11.28 20.92 3.70
N SER A 109 -12.62 20.80 3.65
CA SER A 109 -13.54 21.86 4.09
C SER A 109 -13.54 22.08 5.60
N GLU A 110 -13.06 21.12 6.39
CA GLU A 110 -12.92 21.22 7.85
C GLU A 110 -11.65 21.99 8.29
N GLY A 111 -10.86 22.48 7.34
CA GLY A 111 -9.65 23.26 7.57
C GLY A 111 -8.36 22.52 7.23
N PHE A 112 -7.25 23.28 7.21
CA PHE A 112 -5.96 22.74 6.76
C PHE A 112 -5.33 21.80 7.80
N VAL A 113 -5.44 22.09 9.09
CA VAL A 113 -4.83 21.28 10.16
C VAL A 113 -5.76 20.15 10.58
N THR A 114 -7.01 20.44 10.94
CA THR A 114 -7.97 19.48 11.49
C THR A 114 -8.59 18.59 10.42
N GLY A 115 -8.82 19.13 9.25
CA GLY A 115 -9.34 18.40 8.10
C GLY A 115 -8.22 17.70 7.34
N LEU A 116 -7.53 18.44 6.48
CA LEU A 116 -6.55 17.86 5.55
C LEU A 116 -5.39 17.17 6.27
N GLY A 117 -4.71 17.85 7.21
CA GLY A 117 -3.53 17.31 7.88
C GLY A 117 -3.82 16.09 8.73
N ALA A 118 -4.87 16.15 9.58
CA ALA A 118 -5.25 15.05 10.45
C ALA A 118 -5.73 13.82 9.65
N LYS A 119 -6.48 14.04 8.57
CA LYS A 119 -7.06 12.97 7.76
C LYS A 119 -6.06 12.26 6.85
N LEU A 120 -4.98 12.93 6.43
CA LEU A 120 -3.85 12.27 5.75
C LEU A 120 -3.34 11.05 6.54
N PHE A 121 -3.25 11.16 7.86
CA PHE A 121 -2.71 10.10 8.71
C PHE A 121 -3.74 9.11 9.25
N THR A 122 -5.01 9.25 8.92
CA THR A 122 -6.06 8.35 9.41
C THR A 122 -5.82 6.89 9.00
N VAL A 123 -5.39 6.66 7.76
CA VAL A 123 -5.05 5.31 7.25
C VAL A 123 -3.56 5.03 7.41
N ALA A 124 -2.72 6.03 7.10
CA ALA A 124 -1.27 5.88 7.16
C ALA A 124 -0.75 5.67 8.58
N GLY A 125 -1.36 6.30 9.60
CA GLY A 125 -0.93 6.19 11.00
C GLY A 125 -0.86 4.75 11.49
N PRO A 126 -1.95 3.99 11.48
CA PRO A 126 -1.93 2.58 11.87
C PRO A 126 -0.95 1.74 11.06
N VAL A 127 -0.87 1.93 9.73
CA VAL A 127 0.07 1.20 8.87
C VAL A 127 1.52 1.44 9.28
N LEU A 128 1.90 2.68 9.53
CA LEU A 128 3.24 3.04 9.98
C LEU A 128 3.54 2.45 11.37
N VAL A 129 2.61 2.58 12.32
CA VAL A 129 2.78 2.06 13.68
C VAL A 129 3.00 0.54 13.66
N PHE A 130 2.12 -0.21 13.01
CA PHE A 130 2.25 -1.66 12.93
C PHE A 130 3.46 -2.10 12.12
N GLY A 131 3.75 -1.44 11.00
CA GLY A 131 4.90 -1.75 10.16
C GLY A 131 6.23 -1.53 10.88
N ILE A 132 6.40 -0.38 11.54
CA ILE A 132 7.61 -0.07 12.32
C ILE A 132 7.74 -1.03 13.51
N SER A 133 6.66 -1.24 14.28
CA SER A 133 6.68 -2.16 15.42
C SER A 133 7.06 -3.58 15.02
N ALA A 134 6.47 -4.10 13.95
CA ALA A 134 6.80 -5.42 13.42
C ALA A 134 8.28 -5.51 12.95
N SER A 135 8.77 -4.46 12.29
CA SER A 135 10.17 -4.38 11.83
C SER A 135 11.15 -4.36 12.99
N VAL A 136 10.84 -3.63 14.06
CA VAL A 136 11.67 -3.57 15.28
C VAL A 136 11.70 -4.94 15.95
N LEU A 137 10.54 -5.58 16.14
CA LEU A 137 10.48 -6.93 16.74
C LEU A 137 11.28 -7.95 15.91
N TYR A 138 11.10 -7.93 14.59
CA TYR A 138 11.86 -8.80 13.70
C TYR A 138 13.37 -8.53 13.75
N GLY A 139 13.77 -7.25 13.78
CA GLY A 139 15.16 -6.86 13.91
C GLY A 139 15.80 -7.32 15.23
N ILE A 140 15.08 -7.25 16.36
CA ILE A 140 15.54 -7.76 17.65
C ILE A 140 15.74 -9.30 17.58
N VAL A 141 14.77 -10.01 17.00
CA VAL A 141 14.90 -11.48 16.85
C VAL A 141 16.12 -11.84 16.00
N LEU A 142 16.32 -11.18 14.86
CA LEU A 142 17.50 -11.41 14.03
C LEU A 142 18.80 -11.07 14.76
N TYR A 143 18.84 -9.98 15.52
CA TYR A 143 20.00 -9.57 16.30
C TYR A 143 20.36 -10.63 17.35
N ILE A 144 19.38 -11.15 18.10
CA ILE A 144 19.59 -12.20 19.09
C ILE A 144 20.12 -13.49 18.42
N ILE A 145 19.50 -13.89 17.30
CA ILE A 145 19.94 -15.08 16.55
C ILE A 145 21.37 -14.88 16.05
N CYS A 146 21.70 -13.72 15.51
CA CYS A 146 23.02 -13.38 15.02
C CYS A 146 24.04 -13.42 16.15
N LEU A 147 23.76 -12.86 17.34
CA LEU A 147 24.62 -12.94 18.51
C LEU A 147 24.87 -14.35 18.99
N LEU A 148 23.85 -15.21 18.99
CA LEU A 148 23.98 -16.63 19.37
C LEU A 148 24.83 -17.42 18.36
N TYR A 149 24.76 -17.05 17.09
CA TYR A 149 25.49 -17.76 16.01
C TYR A 149 26.94 -17.24 15.83
N THR A 150 27.19 -15.97 16.10
CA THR A 150 28.50 -15.29 15.99
C THR A 150 29.22 -15.17 17.33
N SER A 151 28.96 -16.08 18.27
CA SER A 151 29.80 -16.18 19.49
C SER A 151 31.26 -16.34 19.06
N PRO A 152 32.17 -15.41 19.44
CA PRO A 152 33.55 -15.45 18.95
C PRO A 152 34.18 -16.79 19.27
N SER A 153 34.66 -17.46 18.24
CA SER A 153 35.42 -18.70 18.40
C SER A 153 36.66 -18.38 19.26
N PRO A 154 37.00 -19.21 20.26
CA PRO A 154 38.23 -19.02 21.05
C PRO A 154 39.52 -18.94 20.22
N ARG A 155 39.45 -19.22 18.90
CA ARG A 155 40.59 -19.15 17.98
C ARG A 155 40.88 -17.77 17.45
N ASP A 156 39.96 -16.80 17.51
CA ASP A 156 40.18 -15.46 16.96
C ASP A 156 40.92 -14.52 17.94
N GLY A 157 41.25 -14.99 19.13
CA GLY A 157 42.00 -14.26 20.13
C GLY A 157 43.49 -14.71 20.29
N ALA A 158 44.00 -15.54 19.38
CA ALA A 158 45.34 -16.11 19.49
C ALA A 158 46.20 -15.77 18.25
N THR A 159 46.24 -14.48 17.86
CA THR A 159 47.29 -13.95 16.98
C THR A 159 47.79 -12.61 17.53
#